data_2509b330fd12449634d137bab5e94ed5
#
_entry.id   2509b330fd12449634d137bab5e94ed5
#
_cell.length_a   1.000
_cell.length_b   1.000
_cell.length_c   1.000
_cell.angle_alpha   90.00
_cell.angle_beta   90.00
_cell.angle_gamma   90.00
#
_symmetry.space_group_name_H-M   'P 1'
#
loop_
_entity.id
_entity.type
_entity.pdbx_description
1 polymer ?
#
loop_
_entity_poly.entity_id
_entity_poly.type
_entity_poly.pdbx_seq_one_letter_code
_entity_poly.pdbx_strand_id
1 'polypeptide(L)'
;MPAYINSYDTDLVLNGARNYSVLYRNEFVTPEHLLLALTGLENFALSLQTSGGNVARLNAELVDVVTKMETVPVDWHQLPSHSMQMELLFDNAHKLAMLAEVQVVQVPHLVMALLGLHDSNAAYLLAKQLGENTSSFVAELVSLYDHEDGVS
;
A
#
# COMPACT_ATOMS: atom_id res chain seq x y z
N MET A 1 -15.76 21.55 1.38
CA MET A 1 -14.89 20.43 0.96
C MET A 1 -15.36 19.15 1.63
N PRO A 2 -15.81 18.20 0.85
CA PRO A 2 -16.18 16.93 1.47
C PRO A 2 -14.92 16.29 2.05
N ALA A 3 -15.04 15.75 3.25
CA ALA A 3 -13.97 15.01 3.87
C ALA A 3 -13.98 13.60 3.31
N TYR A 4 -12.80 13.08 2.96
CA TYR A 4 -12.66 11.69 2.56
C TYR A 4 -12.46 10.84 3.79
N ILE A 5 -13.12 9.70 3.81
CA ILE A 5 -12.91 8.70 4.86
C ILE A 5 -12.21 7.50 4.25
N ASN A 6 -11.49 6.77 5.06
CA ASN A 6 -10.84 5.55 4.63
C ASN A 6 -11.76 4.37 4.89
N SER A 7 -11.75 3.39 3.99
CA SER A 7 -12.43 2.13 4.28
C SER A 7 -11.73 1.42 5.44
N TYR A 8 -12.41 0.42 6.01
CA TYR A 8 -11.84 -0.36 7.12
C TYR A 8 -10.48 -0.96 6.73
N ASP A 9 -10.42 -1.60 5.56
CA ASP A 9 -9.17 -2.22 5.11
C ASP A 9 -8.09 -1.18 4.83
N THR A 10 -8.46 0.01 4.33
CA THR A 10 -7.51 1.10 4.12
C THR A 10 -6.87 1.50 5.44
N ASP A 11 -7.67 1.73 6.48
CA ASP A 11 -7.14 2.06 7.80
C ASP A 11 -6.27 0.94 8.36
N LEU A 12 -6.68 -0.30 8.14
CA LEU A 12 -5.95 -1.46 8.61
C LEU A 12 -4.54 -1.51 8.01
N VAL A 13 -4.42 -1.31 6.69
CA VAL A 13 -3.10 -1.36 6.06
C VAL A 13 -2.26 -0.13 6.37
N LEU A 14 -2.88 1.03 6.56
CA LEU A 14 -2.14 2.24 6.96
C LEU A 14 -1.57 2.08 8.37
N ASN A 15 -2.34 1.53 9.29
CA ASN A 15 -1.86 1.21 10.63
C ASN A 15 -0.77 0.14 10.59
N GLY A 16 -0.94 -0.86 9.73
CA GLY A 16 0.06 -1.90 9.52
C GLY A 16 1.38 -1.35 9.01
N ALA A 17 1.31 -0.39 8.08
CA ALA A 17 2.52 0.25 7.56
C ALA A 17 3.29 0.96 8.67
N ARG A 18 2.59 1.70 9.54
CA ARG A 18 3.23 2.36 10.68
C ARG A 18 3.86 1.33 11.61
N ASN A 19 3.13 0.24 11.89
CA ASN A 19 3.62 -0.81 12.78
C ASN A 19 4.90 -1.44 12.24
N TYR A 20 4.99 -1.67 10.93
CA TYR A 20 6.21 -2.19 10.32
C TYR A 20 7.37 -1.20 10.43
N SER A 21 7.11 0.10 10.23
CA SER A 21 8.13 1.12 10.40
C SER A 21 8.69 1.12 11.82
N VAL A 22 7.82 1.00 12.81
CA VAL A 22 8.23 0.92 14.22
C VAL A 22 9.01 -0.37 14.49
N LEU A 23 8.50 -1.49 13.98
CA LEU A 23 9.13 -2.80 14.17
C LEU A 23 10.57 -2.83 13.67
N TYR A 24 10.81 -2.25 12.51
CA TYR A 24 12.15 -2.22 11.91
C TYR A 24 12.93 -0.97 12.31
N ARG A 25 12.37 -0.14 13.19
CA ARG A 25 13.00 1.07 13.73
C ARG A 25 13.43 2.04 12.64
N ASN A 26 12.61 2.15 11.59
CA ASN A 26 12.86 3.10 10.52
C ASN A 26 12.32 4.47 10.91
N GLU A 27 12.94 5.53 10.39
CA GLU A 27 12.54 6.89 10.72
C GLU A 27 11.21 7.27 10.08
N PHE A 28 10.95 6.75 8.88
CA PHE A 28 9.77 7.14 8.09
C PHE A 28 8.89 5.95 7.77
N VAL A 29 7.59 6.23 7.65
CA VAL A 29 6.64 5.29 7.05
C VAL A 29 6.71 5.49 5.54
N THR A 30 7.06 4.44 4.81
CA THR A 30 7.32 4.50 3.37
C THR A 30 6.34 3.62 2.61
N PRO A 31 6.26 3.77 1.27
CA PRO A 31 5.46 2.86 0.45
C PRO A 31 5.86 1.39 0.61
N GLU A 32 7.12 1.10 0.93
CA GLU A 32 7.57 -0.27 1.17
C GLU A 32 6.90 -0.85 2.42
N HIS A 33 6.74 -0.05 3.47
CA HIS A 33 6.00 -0.48 4.66
C HIS A 33 4.53 -0.71 4.34
N LEU A 34 3.95 0.16 3.51
CA LEU A 34 2.56 0.00 3.08
C LEU A 34 2.38 -1.29 2.29
N LEU A 35 3.27 -1.57 1.36
CA LEU A 35 3.18 -2.77 0.56
C LEU A 35 3.34 -4.03 1.43
N LEU A 36 4.21 -3.99 2.45
CA LEU A 36 4.31 -5.08 3.42
C LEU A 36 2.96 -5.33 4.10
N ALA A 37 2.30 -4.26 4.54
CA ALA A 37 0.98 -4.40 5.16
C ALA A 37 -0.04 -4.96 4.18
N LEU A 38 0.01 -4.54 2.92
CA LEU A 38 -0.88 -5.06 1.88
C LEU A 38 -0.69 -6.56 1.63
N THR A 39 0.54 -7.07 1.74
CA THR A 39 0.78 -8.52 1.55
C THR A 39 0.07 -9.36 2.60
N GLY A 40 -0.27 -8.80 3.74
CA GLY A 40 -1.03 -9.49 4.79
C GLY A 40 -2.53 -9.40 4.64
N LEU A 41 -3.01 -8.65 3.65
CA LEU A 41 -4.44 -8.48 3.41
C LEU A 41 -4.93 -9.54 2.44
N GLU A 42 -5.95 -10.30 2.83
CA GLU A 42 -6.41 -11.46 2.06
C GLU A 42 -6.77 -11.11 0.62
N ASN A 43 -7.54 -10.04 0.42
CA ASN A 43 -7.96 -9.65 -0.92
C ASN A 43 -6.78 -9.27 -1.81
N PHE A 44 -5.79 -8.58 -1.24
CA PHE A 44 -4.58 -8.22 -1.99
C PHE A 44 -3.80 -9.50 -2.37
N ALA A 45 -3.58 -10.37 -1.40
CA ALA A 45 -2.83 -11.60 -1.62
C ALA A 45 -3.49 -12.47 -2.67
N LEU A 46 -4.82 -12.61 -2.61
CA LEU A 46 -5.59 -13.40 -3.56
C LEU A 46 -5.46 -12.83 -4.99
N SER A 47 -5.64 -11.51 -5.13
CA SER A 47 -5.53 -10.86 -6.43
C SER A 47 -4.13 -11.01 -7.02
N LEU A 48 -3.10 -10.89 -6.17
CA LEU A 48 -1.72 -11.04 -6.62
C LEU A 48 -1.47 -12.46 -7.12
N GLN A 49 -1.90 -13.46 -6.36
CA GLN A 49 -1.72 -14.87 -6.74
C GLN A 49 -2.49 -15.18 -8.03
N THR A 50 -3.71 -14.70 -8.15
CA THR A 50 -4.54 -14.92 -9.34
C THR A 50 -3.87 -14.33 -10.58
N SER A 51 -3.12 -13.25 -10.41
CA SER A 51 -2.41 -12.57 -11.50
C SER A 51 -1.01 -13.14 -11.74
N GLY A 52 -0.66 -14.23 -11.09
CA GLY A 52 0.61 -14.91 -11.32
C GLY A 52 1.75 -14.45 -10.42
N GLY A 53 1.49 -13.56 -9.46
CA GLY A 53 2.51 -13.10 -8.54
C GLY A 53 2.73 -14.04 -7.38
N ASN A 54 3.84 -13.86 -6.70
CA ASN A 54 4.21 -14.68 -5.53
C ASN A 54 4.28 -13.77 -4.30
N VAL A 55 3.27 -13.89 -3.44
CA VAL A 55 3.15 -13.04 -2.24
C VAL A 55 4.33 -13.24 -1.29
N ALA A 56 4.73 -14.49 -1.07
CA ALA A 56 5.83 -14.79 -0.16
C ALA A 56 7.14 -14.19 -0.64
N ARG A 57 7.38 -14.24 -1.95
CA ARG A 57 8.58 -13.66 -2.55
C ARG A 57 8.58 -12.14 -2.43
N LEU A 58 7.44 -11.52 -2.74
CA LEU A 58 7.29 -10.07 -2.60
C LEU A 58 7.55 -9.63 -1.16
N ASN A 59 6.95 -10.34 -0.21
CA ASN A 59 7.13 -10.06 1.21
C ASN A 59 8.61 -10.14 1.59
N ALA A 60 9.30 -11.20 1.17
CA ALA A 60 10.72 -11.39 1.48
C ALA A 60 11.58 -10.29 0.89
N GLU A 61 11.30 -9.87 -0.35
CA GLU A 61 12.04 -8.79 -0.98
C GLU A 61 11.82 -7.46 -0.26
N LEU A 62 10.59 -7.21 0.20
CA LEU A 62 10.28 -6.00 0.95
C LEU A 62 10.97 -5.98 2.32
N VAL A 63 10.97 -7.11 3.01
CA VAL A 63 11.67 -7.22 4.29
C VAL A 63 13.15 -6.91 4.11
N ASP A 64 13.75 -7.42 3.03
CA ASP A 64 15.14 -7.13 2.72
C ASP A 64 15.38 -5.63 2.53
N VAL A 65 14.46 -4.95 1.84
CA VAL A 65 14.59 -3.50 1.62
C VAL A 65 14.48 -2.73 2.94
N VAL A 66 13.44 -3.00 3.74
CA VAL A 66 13.21 -2.21 4.96
C VAL A 66 14.27 -2.48 6.03
N THR A 67 14.84 -3.68 6.08
CA THR A 67 15.91 -3.98 7.03
C THR A 67 17.22 -3.27 6.68
N LYS A 68 17.36 -2.81 5.43
CA LYS A 68 18.52 -2.05 4.98
C LYS A 68 18.34 -0.54 5.04
N MET A 69 17.11 -0.09 5.37
CA MET A 69 16.86 1.34 5.55
C MET A 69 17.51 1.85 6.82
N GLU A 70 17.79 3.16 6.85
CA GLU A 70 18.34 3.77 8.05
C GLU A 70 17.42 3.56 9.24
N THR A 71 18.03 3.26 10.39
CA THR A 71 17.31 3.05 11.64
C THR A 71 17.51 4.23 12.57
N VAL A 72 16.54 4.44 13.46
CA VAL A 72 16.64 5.44 14.52
C VAL A 72 17.28 4.81 15.76
N PRO A 73 17.88 5.64 16.65
CA PRO A 73 18.44 5.11 17.91
C PRO A 73 17.41 4.37 18.75
N VAL A 74 17.88 3.43 19.56
CA VAL A 74 17.00 2.61 20.41
C VAL A 74 16.15 3.46 21.36
N ASP A 75 16.68 4.59 21.78
CA ASP A 75 16.00 5.50 22.70
C ASP A 75 15.16 6.57 21.99
N TRP A 76 14.90 6.38 20.70
CA TRP A 76 14.06 7.30 19.93
C TRP A 76 12.61 7.14 20.38
N HIS A 77 11.99 8.25 20.76
CA HIS A 77 10.65 8.26 21.36
C HIS A 77 9.58 8.83 20.45
N GLN A 78 9.94 9.26 19.25
CA GLN A 78 8.97 9.82 18.31
C GLN A 78 8.40 8.73 17.40
N LEU A 79 7.13 8.86 17.05
CA LEU A 79 6.51 8.00 16.05
C LEU A 79 7.07 8.35 14.67
N PRO A 80 7.18 7.36 13.77
CA PRO A 80 7.63 7.64 12.40
C PRO A 80 6.70 8.62 11.69
N SER A 81 7.29 9.53 10.92
CA SER A 81 6.52 10.42 10.04
C SER A 81 6.40 9.78 8.65
N HIS A 82 5.46 10.26 7.86
CA HIS A 82 5.34 9.79 6.49
C HIS A 82 6.48 10.36 5.63
N SER A 83 7.05 9.52 4.77
CA SER A 83 8.05 9.96 3.80
C SER A 83 7.38 10.85 2.74
N MET A 84 8.20 11.57 1.96
CA MET A 84 7.67 12.38 0.86
C MET A 84 6.93 11.52 -0.16
N GLN A 85 7.43 10.33 -0.46
CA GLN A 85 6.74 9.41 -1.36
C GLN A 85 5.40 8.96 -0.81
N MET A 86 5.32 8.76 0.52
CA MET A 86 4.07 8.38 1.16
C MET A 86 3.04 9.52 1.08
N GLU A 87 3.48 10.77 1.26
CA GLU A 87 2.61 11.93 1.10
C GLU A 87 2.08 12.02 -0.33
N LEU A 88 2.94 11.81 -1.32
CA LEU A 88 2.54 11.81 -2.72
C LEU A 88 1.54 10.69 -3.01
N LEU A 89 1.78 9.52 -2.43
CA LEU A 89 0.86 8.38 -2.58
C LEU A 89 -0.53 8.73 -2.06
N PHE A 90 -0.60 9.34 -0.86
CA PHE A 90 -1.89 9.76 -0.30
C PHE A 90 -2.60 10.77 -1.18
N ASP A 91 -1.87 11.77 -1.68
CA ASP A 91 -2.46 12.79 -2.56
C ASP A 91 -3.05 12.13 -3.81
N ASN A 92 -2.32 11.20 -4.39
CA ASN A 92 -2.76 10.52 -5.60
C ASN A 92 -3.94 9.58 -5.31
N ALA A 93 -3.95 8.91 -4.17
CA ALA A 93 -5.07 8.04 -3.79
C ALA A 93 -6.36 8.85 -3.63
N HIS A 94 -6.27 10.02 -3.00
CA HIS A 94 -7.43 10.91 -2.87
C HIS A 94 -7.92 11.40 -4.22
N LYS A 95 -7.00 11.75 -5.13
CA LYS A 95 -7.37 12.17 -6.49
C LYS A 95 -8.08 11.06 -7.25
N LEU A 96 -7.63 9.81 -7.08
CA LEU A 96 -8.26 8.66 -7.73
C LEU A 96 -9.67 8.44 -7.20
N ALA A 97 -9.85 8.56 -5.88
CA ALA A 97 -11.18 8.46 -5.29
C ALA A 97 -12.10 9.57 -5.80
N MET A 98 -11.58 10.79 -5.90
CA MET A 98 -12.35 11.91 -6.41
C MET A 98 -12.76 11.70 -7.86
N LEU A 99 -11.85 11.19 -8.70
CA LEU A 99 -12.16 10.91 -10.11
C LEU A 99 -13.20 9.81 -10.25
N ALA A 100 -13.23 8.87 -9.32
CA ALA A 100 -14.23 7.81 -9.28
C ALA A 100 -15.56 8.27 -8.65
N GLU A 101 -15.63 9.53 -8.23
CA GLU A 101 -16.81 10.13 -7.59
C GLU A 101 -17.23 9.40 -6.31
N VAL A 102 -16.25 8.87 -5.57
CA VAL A 102 -16.50 8.24 -4.27
C VAL A 102 -15.82 9.04 -3.17
N GLN A 103 -16.38 9.00 -1.97
CA GLN A 103 -15.84 9.71 -0.82
C GLN A 103 -15.06 8.81 0.12
N VAL A 104 -14.86 7.57 -0.29
CA VAL A 104 -14.15 6.56 0.49
C VAL A 104 -12.88 6.19 -0.24
N VAL A 105 -11.74 6.33 0.43
CA VAL A 105 -10.45 5.85 -0.11
C VAL A 105 -10.35 4.37 0.22
N GLN A 106 -10.33 3.55 -0.81
CA GLN A 106 -10.25 2.10 -0.68
C GLN A 106 -8.87 1.58 -1.02
N VAL A 107 -8.65 0.32 -0.70
CA VAL A 107 -7.37 -0.35 -1.00
C VAL A 107 -6.98 -0.24 -2.48
N PRO A 108 -7.88 -0.43 -3.46
CA PRO A 108 -7.49 -0.23 -4.85
C PRO A 108 -6.94 1.15 -5.16
N HIS A 109 -7.45 2.20 -4.51
CA HIS A 109 -6.91 3.55 -4.70
C HIS A 109 -5.47 3.65 -4.20
N LEU A 110 -5.18 3.04 -3.05
CA LEU A 110 -3.82 3.00 -2.52
C LEU A 110 -2.88 2.24 -3.45
N VAL A 111 -3.33 1.10 -3.96
CA VAL A 111 -2.52 0.25 -4.83
C VAL A 111 -2.22 0.95 -6.15
N MET A 112 -3.23 1.58 -6.75
CA MET A 112 -3.04 2.34 -8.00
C MET A 112 -2.10 3.52 -7.79
N ALA A 113 -2.24 4.22 -6.66
CA ALA A 113 -1.34 5.33 -6.34
C ALA A 113 0.09 4.84 -6.13
N LEU A 114 0.25 3.68 -5.49
CA LEU A 114 1.56 3.07 -5.27
C LEU A 114 2.22 2.71 -6.61
N LEU A 115 1.47 2.07 -7.50
CA LEU A 115 1.98 1.69 -8.82
C LEU A 115 2.37 2.89 -9.65
N GLY A 116 1.80 4.06 -9.38
CA GLY A 116 2.12 5.30 -10.08
C GLY A 116 3.35 6.03 -9.57
N LEU A 117 4.00 5.56 -8.51
CA LEU A 117 5.21 6.18 -8.00
C LEU A 117 6.41 5.79 -8.86
N HIS A 118 7.16 6.78 -9.35
CA HIS A 118 8.23 6.52 -10.31
C HIS A 118 9.53 6.02 -9.68
N ASP A 119 9.90 6.53 -8.51
CA ASP A 119 11.18 6.21 -7.89
C ASP A 119 11.02 5.38 -6.63
N SER A 120 10.02 4.52 -6.58
CA SER A 120 9.72 3.72 -5.41
C SER A 120 10.15 2.27 -5.61
N ASN A 121 10.89 1.73 -4.65
CA ASN A 121 11.22 0.31 -4.63
C ASN A 121 9.95 -0.54 -4.53
N ALA A 122 8.95 -0.06 -3.77
CA ALA A 122 7.68 -0.78 -3.64
C ALA A 122 6.99 -0.91 -4.99
N ALA A 123 6.90 0.19 -5.73
CA ALA A 123 6.28 0.17 -7.05
C ALA A 123 7.02 -0.78 -8.00
N TYR A 124 8.34 -0.72 -7.98
CA TYR A 124 9.18 -1.59 -8.81
C TYR A 124 8.96 -3.06 -8.47
N LEU A 125 8.98 -3.40 -7.18
CA LEU A 125 8.85 -4.79 -6.75
C LEU A 125 7.48 -5.37 -7.06
N LEU A 126 6.43 -4.57 -6.89
CA LEU A 126 5.08 -5.00 -7.22
C LEU A 126 4.93 -5.19 -8.73
N ALA A 127 5.40 -4.23 -9.51
CA ALA A 127 5.34 -4.33 -10.98
C ALA A 127 6.11 -5.55 -11.49
N LYS A 128 7.24 -5.86 -10.86
CA LYS A 128 8.06 -7.02 -11.22
C LYS A 128 7.28 -8.32 -11.00
N GLN A 129 6.50 -8.39 -9.92
CA GLN A 129 5.67 -9.57 -9.66
C GLN A 129 4.54 -9.74 -10.67
N LEU A 130 4.00 -8.63 -11.15
CA LEU A 130 2.82 -8.66 -12.02
C LEU A 130 3.17 -8.76 -13.51
N GLY A 131 4.29 -8.17 -13.92
CA GLY A 131 4.68 -8.16 -15.33
C GLY A 131 3.57 -7.58 -16.19
N GLU A 132 3.11 -8.32 -17.17
CA GLU A 132 2.05 -7.89 -18.09
C GLU A 132 0.66 -7.96 -17.47
N ASN A 133 0.54 -8.51 -16.27
CA ASN A 133 -0.76 -8.76 -15.63
C ASN A 133 -1.19 -7.64 -14.69
N THR A 134 -0.53 -6.48 -14.76
CA THR A 134 -0.84 -5.36 -13.86
C THR A 134 -2.30 -4.92 -13.97
N SER A 135 -2.81 -4.76 -15.21
CA SER A 135 -4.19 -4.34 -15.42
C SER A 135 -5.19 -5.37 -14.90
N SER A 136 -4.90 -6.65 -15.11
CA SER A 136 -5.75 -7.75 -14.61
C SER A 136 -5.78 -7.76 -13.09
N PHE A 137 -4.62 -7.55 -12.47
CA PHE A 137 -4.51 -7.49 -11.02
C PHE A 137 -5.36 -6.36 -10.44
N VAL A 138 -5.24 -5.15 -11.01
CA VAL A 138 -6.00 -4.00 -10.53
C VAL A 138 -7.49 -4.24 -10.72
N ALA A 139 -7.91 -4.78 -11.87
CA ALA A 139 -9.31 -5.07 -12.13
C ALA A 139 -9.89 -6.08 -11.14
N GLU A 140 -9.13 -7.14 -10.85
CA GLU A 140 -9.53 -8.15 -9.88
C GLU A 140 -9.69 -7.52 -8.49
N LEU A 141 -8.72 -6.71 -8.10
CA LEU A 141 -8.75 -6.06 -6.79
C LEU A 141 -9.94 -5.11 -6.67
N VAL A 142 -10.19 -4.31 -7.69
CA VAL A 142 -11.35 -3.41 -7.73
C VAL A 142 -12.64 -4.22 -7.58
N SER A 143 -12.74 -5.34 -8.30
CA SER A 143 -13.91 -6.21 -8.24
C SER A 143 -14.18 -6.73 -6.83
N LEU A 144 -13.12 -7.07 -6.10
CA LEU A 144 -13.28 -7.58 -4.73
C LEU A 144 -13.79 -6.53 -3.76
N TYR A 145 -13.59 -5.24 -4.06
CA TYR A 145 -14.02 -4.15 -3.19
C TYR A 145 -15.31 -3.46 -3.63
N ASP A 146 -15.79 -3.72 -4.84
CA ASP A 146 -17.01 -3.11 -5.33
C ASP A 146 -18.24 -3.43 -4.45
N HIS A 147 -18.31 -4.65 -3.97
CA HIS A 147 -19.43 -5.09 -3.15
C HIS A 147 -19.46 -4.42 -1.79
N GLU A 148 -18.29 -4.11 -1.24
CA GLU A 148 -18.20 -3.44 0.05
C GLU A 148 -18.71 -2.01 -0.04
N ASP A 149 -18.43 -1.35 -1.15
CA ASP A 149 -18.95 0.00 -1.40
C ASP A 149 -20.45 0.04 -1.45
N GLY A 150 -21.03 -0.93 -2.11
CA GLY A 150 -22.46 -0.95 -2.28
C GLY A 150 -23.23 -1.18 -0.99
N VAL A 151 -22.56 -1.65 0.03
CA VAL A 151 -23.18 -1.95 1.32
C VAL A 151 -23.16 -0.73 2.24
N SER A 152 -22.20 0.12 2.07
CA SER A 152 -22.02 1.27 2.94
C SER A 152 -23.05 2.35 2.70
#